data_f523c96ec245a22a63e22a806c53382d
#
_entry.id   f523c96ec245a22a63e22a806c53382d
#
_cell.length_a   1.000
_cell.length_b   1.000
_cell.length_c   1.000
_cell.angle_alpha   90.00
_cell.angle_beta   90.00
_cell.angle_gamma   90.00
#
_symmetry.space_group_name_H-M   'P 1'
#
loop_
_entity.id
_entity.type
_entity.pdbx_description
1 polymer ?
#
loop_
_entity_poly.entity_id
_entity_poly.type
_entity_poly.pdbx_seq_one_letter_code
_entity_poly.pdbx_strand_id
1 'polypeptide(L)'
;MEDINMSTIIKTIKTEPQQDFLMIADEAWMAASRDLTPSGFKMYLWLMSKEEDFNLTKQEFTKVFNVSSSSYEKAWKELRDKGYIVKDGDIYHIYEMPRN
;
A
#
# COMPACT_ATOMS: atom_id res chain seq x y z
N MET A 1 18.85 8.04 -1.61
CA MET A 1 17.55 8.38 -1.14
C MET A 1 16.54 8.40 -2.25
N GLU A 2 15.38 7.98 -1.94
CA GLU A 2 14.35 7.84 -2.93
C GLU A 2 13.75 9.18 -3.33
N ASP A 3 13.50 9.34 -4.61
CA ASP A 3 12.90 10.58 -5.11
C ASP A 3 11.40 10.50 -4.92
N ILE A 4 10.87 11.29 -4.02
CA ILE A 4 9.46 11.23 -3.68
C ILE A 4 8.55 11.80 -4.76
N ASN A 5 9.13 12.44 -5.78
CA ASN A 5 8.34 12.98 -6.88
C ASN A 5 8.14 11.97 -7.99
N MET A 6 8.82 10.84 -7.92
CA MET A 6 8.70 9.84 -8.95
C MET A 6 7.60 8.85 -8.62
N SER A 7 7.02 8.31 -9.67
CA SER A 7 6.03 7.25 -9.50
C SER A 7 6.69 6.01 -8.94
N THR A 8 5.95 5.30 -8.11
CA THR A 8 6.41 4.04 -7.56
C THR A 8 5.51 2.95 -8.11
N ILE A 9 6.11 1.95 -8.73
CA ILE A 9 5.35 0.85 -9.30
C ILE A 9 5.11 -0.18 -8.22
N ILE A 10 3.84 -0.47 -7.96
CA ILE A 10 3.44 -1.41 -6.93
C ILE A 10 2.84 -2.65 -7.58
N LYS A 11 3.39 -3.79 -7.26
CA LYS A 11 2.79 -5.06 -7.63
C LYS A 11 1.97 -5.56 -6.47
N THR A 12 0.73 -5.92 -6.74
CA THR A 12 -0.18 -6.36 -5.69
C THR A 12 -0.19 -7.88 -5.64
N ILE A 13 0.13 -8.43 -4.48
CA ILE A 13 0.12 -9.88 -4.24
C ILE A 13 -1.12 -10.20 -3.43
N LYS A 14 -2.02 -10.98 -4.00
CA LYS A 14 -3.30 -11.29 -3.36
C LYS A 14 -3.49 -12.80 -3.30
N THR A 15 -4.26 -13.24 -2.32
CA THR A 15 -4.51 -14.66 -2.14
C THR A 15 -5.55 -15.19 -3.11
N GLU A 16 -6.44 -14.33 -3.59
CA GLU A 16 -7.52 -14.73 -4.46
C GLU A 16 -7.43 -14.03 -5.81
N PRO A 17 -7.99 -14.61 -6.87
CA PRO A 17 -8.05 -13.93 -8.16
C PRO A 17 -8.78 -12.60 -8.03
N GLN A 18 -8.30 -11.62 -8.77
CA GLN A 18 -8.81 -10.26 -8.65
C GLN A 18 -10.15 -10.11 -9.37
N GLN A 19 -11.04 -9.40 -8.73
CA GLN A 19 -12.28 -8.93 -9.34
C GLN A 19 -12.18 -7.41 -9.49
N ASP A 20 -13.29 -6.78 -9.89
CA ASP A 20 -13.34 -5.35 -10.05
C ASP A 20 -13.58 -4.62 -8.74
N PHE A 21 -13.40 -5.29 -7.63
CA PHE A 21 -13.61 -4.70 -6.32
C PHE A 21 -12.57 -5.24 -5.36
N LEU A 22 -12.50 -4.58 -4.21
CA LEU A 22 -11.52 -4.94 -3.20
C LEU A 22 -11.83 -6.33 -2.65
N MET A 23 -10.81 -7.18 -2.62
CA MET A 23 -10.92 -8.52 -2.03
C MET A 23 -9.71 -8.76 -1.13
N ILE A 24 -9.96 -8.82 0.16
CA ILE A 24 -8.95 -9.10 1.16
C ILE A 24 -9.57 -10.08 2.15
N ALA A 25 -8.80 -11.09 2.54
CA ALA A 25 -9.28 -12.03 3.54
C ALA A 25 -9.63 -11.30 4.83
N ASP A 26 -10.71 -11.72 5.50
CA ASP A 26 -11.18 -11.04 6.70
C ASP A 26 -10.09 -10.91 7.75
N GLU A 27 -9.39 -12.00 8.04
CA GLU A 27 -8.37 -11.97 9.08
C GLU A 27 -7.22 -11.04 8.69
N ALA A 28 -6.95 -10.87 7.40
CA ALA A 28 -5.87 -10.01 6.95
C ALA A 28 -6.20 -8.55 7.20
N TRP A 29 -7.39 -8.08 6.77
CA TRP A 29 -7.71 -6.67 6.96
C TRP A 29 -7.97 -6.34 8.42
N MET A 30 -8.50 -7.30 9.19
CA MET A 30 -8.70 -7.07 10.61
C MET A 30 -7.38 -6.93 11.35
N ALA A 31 -6.41 -7.79 11.01
CA ALA A 31 -5.08 -7.68 11.59
C ALA A 31 -4.42 -6.37 11.20
N ALA A 32 -4.53 -5.98 9.93
CA ALA A 32 -3.94 -4.73 9.45
C ALA A 32 -4.57 -3.53 10.13
N SER A 33 -5.87 -3.57 10.36
CA SER A 33 -6.56 -2.43 10.99
C SER A 33 -6.07 -2.22 12.42
N ARG A 34 -5.62 -3.27 13.09
CA ARG A 34 -5.08 -3.15 14.44
C ARG A 34 -3.62 -2.78 14.45
N ASP A 35 -2.90 -3.16 13.41
CA ASP A 35 -1.45 -2.98 13.35
C ASP A 35 -1.05 -1.63 12.79
N LEU A 36 -1.85 -1.07 11.88
CA LEU A 36 -1.48 0.12 11.13
C LEU A 36 -2.15 1.36 11.69
N THR A 37 -1.47 2.49 11.52
CA THR A 37 -2.10 3.78 11.79
C THR A 37 -3.21 4.01 10.77
N PRO A 38 -4.12 4.96 11.03
CA PRO A 38 -5.18 5.25 10.05
C PRO A 38 -4.66 5.56 8.65
N SER A 39 -3.59 6.35 8.54
CA SER A 39 -3.03 6.66 7.23
C SER A 39 -2.43 5.44 6.56
N GLY A 40 -1.70 4.63 7.33
CA GLY A 40 -1.12 3.40 6.80
C GLY A 40 -2.19 2.44 6.34
N PHE A 41 -3.26 2.31 7.12
CA PHE A 41 -4.36 1.42 6.76
C PHE A 41 -5.07 1.89 5.49
N LYS A 42 -5.27 3.22 5.35
CA LYS A 42 -5.85 3.75 4.12
C LYS A 42 -5.00 3.41 2.90
N MET A 43 -3.69 3.56 3.01
CA MET A 43 -2.80 3.23 1.90
C MET A 43 -2.86 1.73 1.60
N TYR A 44 -2.86 0.90 2.64
CA TYR A 44 -2.96 -0.54 2.50
C TYR A 44 -4.22 -0.94 1.72
N LEU A 45 -5.37 -0.43 2.15
CA LEU A 45 -6.63 -0.76 1.47
C LEU A 45 -6.64 -0.26 0.04
N TRP A 46 -6.14 0.94 -0.18
CA TRP A 46 -6.15 1.55 -1.51
C TRP A 46 -5.27 0.75 -2.46
N LEU A 47 -4.06 0.40 -2.02
CA LEU A 47 -3.17 -0.38 -2.88
C LEU A 47 -3.74 -1.77 -3.15
N MET A 48 -4.36 -2.39 -2.15
CA MET A 48 -4.96 -3.70 -2.35
C MET A 48 -6.14 -3.66 -3.31
N SER A 49 -6.76 -2.50 -3.49
CA SER A 49 -7.88 -2.34 -4.41
C SER A 49 -7.42 -2.12 -5.85
N LYS A 50 -6.13 -1.90 -6.08
CA LYS A 50 -5.63 -1.59 -7.41
C LYS A 50 -5.16 -2.84 -8.13
N GLU A 51 -5.08 -2.73 -9.46
CA GLU A 51 -4.54 -3.80 -10.28
C GLU A 51 -3.04 -3.91 -10.11
N GLU A 52 -2.50 -5.02 -10.55
CA GLU A 52 -1.05 -5.17 -10.59
C GLU A 52 -0.44 -4.07 -11.44
N ASP A 53 0.80 -3.72 -11.12
CA ASP A 53 1.54 -2.68 -11.83
C ASP A 53 0.93 -1.30 -11.67
N PHE A 54 0.23 -1.08 -10.57
CA PHE A 54 -0.31 0.24 -10.28
C PHE A 54 0.82 1.22 -9.96
N ASN A 55 0.73 2.41 -10.54
CA ASN A 55 1.70 3.47 -10.29
C ASN A 55 1.21 4.35 -9.14
N LEU A 56 1.87 4.22 -8.00
CA LEU A 56 1.55 5.05 -6.84
C LEU A 56 2.27 6.38 -6.95
N THR A 57 1.54 7.47 -6.85
CA THR A 57 2.14 8.80 -6.77
C THR A 57 1.66 9.49 -5.51
N LYS A 58 2.54 10.34 -4.97
CA LYS A 58 2.20 11.11 -3.79
C LYS A 58 1.03 12.04 -4.08
N GLN A 59 1.03 12.65 -5.26
CA GLN A 59 -0.02 13.59 -5.63
C GLN A 59 -1.38 12.92 -5.64
N GLU A 60 -1.46 11.74 -6.22
CA GLU A 60 -2.74 11.05 -6.31
C GLU A 60 -3.25 10.62 -4.93
N PHE A 61 -2.37 10.06 -4.12
CA PHE A 61 -2.78 9.60 -2.79
C PHE A 61 -3.26 10.77 -1.92
N THR A 62 -2.48 11.86 -1.91
CA THR A 62 -2.84 13.01 -1.07
C THR A 62 -4.14 13.64 -1.54
N LYS A 63 -4.38 13.62 -2.85
CA LYS A 63 -5.61 14.18 -3.39
C LYS A 63 -6.82 13.31 -3.07
N VAL A 64 -6.68 12.02 -3.28
CA VAL A 64 -7.79 11.08 -3.06
C VAL A 64 -8.23 11.08 -1.61
N PHE A 65 -7.28 11.07 -0.70
CA PHE A 65 -7.59 10.96 0.73
C PHE A 65 -7.59 12.31 1.45
N ASN A 66 -7.27 13.38 0.73
CA ASN A 66 -7.23 14.72 1.31
C ASN A 66 -6.31 14.76 2.52
N VAL A 67 -5.11 14.27 2.35
CA VAL A 67 -4.10 14.22 3.42
C VAL A 67 -2.85 14.95 2.98
N SER A 68 -1.97 15.22 3.93
CA SER A 68 -0.73 15.94 3.65
C SER A 68 0.32 15.02 3.03
N SER A 69 1.35 15.64 2.44
CA SER A 69 2.52 14.89 1.98
C SER A 69 3.16 14.12 3.12
N SER A 70 3.17 14.71 4.30
CA SER A 70 3.74 14.06 5.46
C SER A 70 2.98 12.78 5.80
N SER A 71 1.65 12.80 5.70
CA SER A 71 0.85 11.61 5.94
C SER A 71 1.17 10.52 4.92
N TYR A 72 1.34 10.91 3.67
CA TYR A 72 1.72 9.96 2.63
C TYR A 72 3.05 9.28 2.96
N GLU A 73 4.04 10.09 3.31
CA GLU A 73 5.37 9.56 3.58
C GLU A 73 5.39 8.66 4.81
N LYS A 74 4.64 9.02 5.83
CA LYS A 74 4.54 8.19 7.02
C LYS A 74 3.85 6.87 6.73
N ALA A 75 2.78 6.90 5.92
CA ALA A 75 2.08 5.68 5.57
C ALA A 75 2.98 4.76 4.75
N TRP A 76 3.69 5.32 3.78
CA TRP A 76 4.61 4.54 2.95
C TRP A 76 5.68 3.88 3.81
N LYS A 77 6.28 4.67 4.69
CA LYS A 77 7.33 4.16 5.56
C LYS A 77 6.81 3.08 6.50
N GLU A 78 5.62 3.29 7.05
CA GLU A 78 5.04 2.31 7.96
C GLU A 78 4.82 0.97 7.26
N LEU A 79 4.25 1.00 6.05
CA LEU A 79 4.00 -0.23 5.33
C LEU A 79 5.31 -0.94 4.97
N ARG A 80 6.34 -0.18 4.66
CA ARG A 80 7.64 -0.77 4.37
C ARG A 80 8.30 -1.34 5.62
N ASP A 81 8.28 -0.58 6.68
CA ASP A 81 8.94 -1.00 7.93
C ASP A 81 8.28 -2.25 8.51
N LYS A 82 7.00 -2.38 8.34
CA LYS A 82 6.26 -3.52 8.91
C LYS A 82 6.16 -4.71 7.96
N GLY A 83 6.70 -4.59 6.75
CA GLY A 83 6.77 -5.72 5.84
C GLY A 83 5.55 -5.92 4.95
N TYR A 84 4.63 -4.97 4.92
CA TYR A 84 3.50 -5.03 3.98
C TYR A 84 3.96 -4.71 2.57
N ILE A 85 4.92 -3.80 2.44
CA ILE A 85 5.51 -3.46 1.14
C ILE A 85 6.96 -3.89 1.16
N VAL A 86 7.35 -4.69 0.17
CA VAL A 86 8.70 -5.22 0.08
C VAL A 86 9.26 -4.87 -1.29
N LYS A 87 10.44 -4.28 -1.30
CA LYS A 87 11.11 -3.92 -2.55
C LYS A 87 11.73 -5.14 -3.19
N ASP A 88 11.57 -5.26 -4.49
CA ASP A 88 12.14 -6.35 -5.26
C ASP A 88 12.69 -5.75 -6.57
N GLY A 89 14.00 -5.49 -6.60
CA GLY A 89 14.60 -4.81 -7.73
C GLY A 89 14.10 -3.38 -7.83
N ASP A 90 13.47 -3.07 -8.96
CA ASP A 90 12.95 -1.71 -9.19
C ASP A 90 11.47 -1.59 -8.91
N ILE A 91 10.84 -2.64 -8.41
CA ILE A 91 9.41 -2.62 -8.14
C ILE A 91 9.17 -2.97 -6.69
N TYR A 92 7.95 -2.69 -6.25
CA TYR A 92 7.52 -2.98 -4.88
C TYR A 92 6.33 -3.92 -4.93
N HIS A 93 6.29 -4.85 -3.97
CA HIS A 93 5.18 -5.76 -3.81
C HIS A 93 4.41 -5.39 -2.55
N ILE A 94 3.09 -5.41 -2.63
CA ILE A 94 2.28 -5.25 -1.44
C ILE A 94 1.60 -6.57 -1.12
N TYR A 95 1.62 -6.92 0.16
CA TYR A 95 1.08 -8.18 0.65
C TYR A 95 -0.08 -7.93 1.61
N GLU A 96 -1.07 -8.80 1.59
CA GLU A 96 -2.16 -8.74 2.56
C GLU A 96 -1.65 -8.90 3.99
N MET A 97 -0.70 -9.82 4.17
CA MET A 97 -0.08 -10.07 5.47
C MET A 97 1.37 -9.63 5.40
N PRO A 98 1.90 -9.04 6.48
CA PRO A 98 3.28 -8.55 6.42
C PRO A 98 4.28 -9.68 6.21
N ARG A 99 5.32 -9.37 5.47
CA ARG A 99 6.42 -10.28 5.19
C ARG A 99 7.67 -9.74 5.86
N ASN A 100 8.23 -10.52 6.74
CA ASN A 100 9.46 -10.12 7.47
C ASN A 100 10.61 -11.03 7.15
#